data_04cd14666c6318523088276b0f5d654a
#
_entry.id   04cd14666c6318523088276b0f5d654a
#
_cell.length_a   1.000
_cell.length_b   1.000
_cell.length_c   1.000
_cell.angle_alpha   90.00
_cell.angle_beta   90.00
_cell.angle_gamma   90.00
#
_symmetry.space_group_name_H-M   'P 1'
#
loop_
_entity.id
_entity.type
_entity.pdbx_description
1 polymer ?
#
loop_
_entity_poly.entity_id
_entity_poly.type
_entity_poly.pdbx_seq_one_letter_code
_entity_poly.pdbx_strand_id
1 'polypeptide(L)'
;MSTYYAQGNELSTSVEDAEGKKYTETRNEYDGYYLSADGDKYTFTKQQQLCSDRASAFVPLRYTASMQYEGQTNGITTSEAWNEYYLTGYHGELKSYKFSDKGKLGENGTGGFDYQTAIQYTSNEGKHIFGLPTDVTVTGGDGKTYHHVTATYDMNYADHITQIRRQLGSGEAVSDYTYDAYGNITKTMLPANAKGQRMWYTYRYEPVMNMYVERIDDAFGYRSEAANFDYRYGMALRRMDLNHFYYETEIDNLGRVKAVRGPNELATGVPYIIAFDYQPKATFGTNGITAPAYAVTKHYDIQHPSDDMETVTFVDGFGRPIQVKKDGVVTTAAKGSAPKDETVMIVSGRN
;
A
#
# COMPACT_ATOMS: atom_id res chain seq x y z
N MET A 1 -10.66 15.11 33.22
CA MET A 1 -10.09 13.80 32.86
C MET A 1 -8.79 13.63 33.62
N SER A 2 -8.52 12.48 34.25
CA SER A 2 -7.20 12.24 34.86
C SER A 2 -6.14 12.24 33.76
N THR A 3 -5.08 13.00 34.00
CA THR A 3 -4.05 13.26 33.01
C THR A 3 -3.21 12.03 32.65
N TYR A 4 -3.19 10.99 33.47
CA TYR A 4 -2.32 9.83 33.30
C TYR A 4 -2.66 9.00 32.02
N TYR A 5 -3.93 8.61 31.84
CA TYR A 5 -4.36 7.81 30.70
C TYR A 5 -4.59 8.62 29.41
N ALA A 6 -4.62 9.94 29.53
CA ALA A 6 -4.78 10.85 28.42
C ALA A 6 -3.44 11.50 27.98
N GLN A 7 -2.32 11.07 28.57
CA GLN A 7 -1.00 11.58 28.20
C GLN A 7 -0.69 11.25 26.73
N GLY A 8 -0.28 12.28 25.99
CA GLY A 8 -0.02 12.17 24.55
C GLY A 8 -1.23 12.38 23.64
N ASN A 9 -2.45 12.47 24.18
CA ASN A 9 -3.62 12.82 23.39
C ASN A 9 -3.62 14.34 23.14
N GLU A 10 -3.61 14.69 21.87
CA GLU A 10 -3.64 16.09 21.44
C GLU A 10 -5.04 16.68 21.63
N LEU A 11 -5.19 17.68 22.49
CA LEU A 11 -6.47 18.33 22.77
C LEU A 11 -6.77 19.45 21.77
N SER A 12 -5.73 20.18 21.34
CA SER A 12 -5.86 21.20 20.31
C SER A 12 -4.53 21.50 19.63
N THR A 13 -4.61 21.84 18.36
CA THR A 13 -3.51 22.38 17.57
C THR A 13 -3.96 23.67 16.92
N SER A 14 -3.17 24.75 17.01
CA SER A 14 -3.45 26.02 16.33
C SER A 14 -2.28 26.48 15.49
N VAL A 15 -2.62 27.22 14.42
CA VAL A 15 -1.66 28.00 13.63
C VAL A 15 -1.92 29.46 13.96
N GLU A 16 -0.87 30.16 14.40
CA GLU A 16 -0.93 31.54 14.86
C GLU A 16 0.15 32.37 14.18
N ASP A 17 -0.07 33.68 14.06
CA ASP A 17 0.96 34.63 13.62
C ASP A 17 1.91 35.03 14.79
N ALA A 18 2.88 35.90 14.49
CA ALA A 18 3.84 36.37 15.47
C ALA A 18 3.21 37.22 16.61
N GLU A 19 2.00 37.75 16.38
CA GLU A 19 1.20 38.48 17.37
C GLU A 19 0.26 37.58 18.18
N GLY A 20 0.25 36.27 17.93
CA GLY A 20 -0.61 35.30 18.62
C GLY A 20 -2.05 35.26 18.11
N LYS A 21 -2.33 35.79 16.93
CA LYS A 21 -3.65 35.70 16.30
C LYS A 21 -3.81 34.36 15.61
N LYS A 22 -4.89 33.64 15.90
CA LYS A 22 -5.17 32.35 15.31
C LYS A 22 -5.63 32.48 13.85
N TYR A 23 -5.15 31.54 13.01
CA TYR A 23 -5.61 31.34 11.64
C TYR A 23 -6.46 30.08 11.52
N THR A 24 -5.96 28.98 12.12
CA THR A 24 -6.69 27.70 12.15
C THR A 24 -6.57 27.10 13.54
N GLU A 25 -7.54 26.30 13.94
CA GLU A 25 -7.50 25.50 15.14
C GLU A 25 -8.21 24.17 14.89
N THR A 26 -7.63 23.09 15.37
CA THR A 26 -8.31 21.80 15.51
C THR A 26 -8.46 21.50 17.00
N ARG A 27 -9.66 21.14 17.43
CA ARG A 27 -9.95 20.71 18.81
C ARG A 27 -10.38 19.27 18.83
N ASN A 28 -9.88 18.54 19.81
CA ASN A 28 -10.20 17.13 20.02
C ASN A 28 -10.76 16.93 21.43
N GLU A 29 -11.80 16.12 21.53
CA GLU A 29 -12.35 15.70 22.81
C GLU A 29 -12.34 14.19 22.89
N TYR A 30 -11.96 13.70 24.06
CA TYR A 30 -11.84 12.27 24.34
C TYR A 30 -12.80 11.86 25.44
N ASP A 31 -13.36 10.66 25.32
CA ASP A 31 -14.04 10.00 26.43
C ASP A 31 -13.04 9.16 27.23
N GLY A 32 -13.38 8.85 28.46
CA GLY A 32 -12.57 7.98 29.32
C GLY A 32 -13.43 6.85 29.88
N TYR A 33 -12.99 5.62 29.69
CA TYR A 33 -13.66 4.42 30.17
C TYR A 33 -12.69 3.53 30.94
N TYR A 34 -13.16 2.95 32.07
CA TYR A 34 -12.49 1.83 32.69
C TYR A 34 -12.87 0.54 31.99
N LEU A 35 -11.87 -0.31 31.79
CA LEU A 35 -12.07 -1.68 31.36
C LEU A 35 -12.26 -2.56 32.63
N SER A 36 -13.41 -3.19 32.73
CA SER A 36 -13.66 -4.28 33.67
C SER A 36 -13.84 -5.58 32.90
N ALA A 37 -13.30 -6.68 33.44
CA ALA A 37 -13.49 -8.01 32.89
C ALA A 37 -14.37 -8.81 33.84
N ASP A 38 -15.40 -9.48 33.33
CA ASP A 38 -16.20 -10.49 33.98
C ASP A 38 -16.11 -11.78 33.18
N GLY A 39 -15.16 -12.63 33.54
CA GLY A 39 -14.71 -13.74 32.68
C GLY A 39 -14.08 -13.26 31.40
N ASP A 40 -14.57 -13.74 30.24
CA ASP A 40 -14.09 -13.36 28.91
C ASP A 40 -14.81 -12.11 28.33
N LYS A 41 -15.68 -11.47 29.11
CA LYS A 41 -16.43 -10.30 28.65
C LYS A 41 -15.82 -9.02 29.19
N TYR A 42 -15.52 -8.11 28.29
CA TYR A 42 -15.04 -6.77 28.63
C TYR A 42 -16.20 -5.78 28.63
N THR A 43 -16.22 -4.91 29.64
CA THR A 43 -17.19 -3.83 29.73
C THR A 43 -16.45 -2.52 30.00
N PHE A 44 -16.72 -1.53 29.14
CA PHE A 44 -16.19 -0.18 29.28
C PHE A 44 -17.18 0.69 30.07
N THR A 45 -16.81 1.07 31.26
CA THR A 45 -17.62 1.94 32.11
C THR A 45 -17.08 3.36 32.08
N LYS A 46 -17.93 4.32 31.67
CA LYS A 46 -17.55 5.73 31.64
C LYS A 46 -17.35 6.26 33.03
N GLN A 47 -16.21 6.89 33.28
CA GLN A 47 -15.93 7.59 34.52
C GLN A 47 -15.40 8.99 34.26
N GLN A 48 -15.82 9.92 35.13
CA GLN A 48 -15.36 11.31 35.05
C GLN A 48 -13.91 11.47 35.48
N GLN A 49 -13.38 10.54 36.26
CA GLN A 49 -12.01 10.56 36.75
C GLN A 49 -11.39 9.16 36.73
N LEU A 50 -10.40 8.96 35.89
CA LEU A 50 -9.64 7.71 35.79
C LEU A 50 -8.43 7.81 36.74
N CYS A 51 -8.55 7.25 37.96
CA CYS A 51 -7.59 7.47 39.05
C CYS A 51 -6.93 6.20 39.58
N SER A 52 -7.12 5.04 38.96
CA SER A 52 -6.53 3.80 39.45
C SER A 52 -5.22 3.48 38.74
N ASP A 53 -4.16 3.25 39.50
CA ASP A 53 -2.84 2.82 39.05
C ASP A 53 -2.81 1.37 38.56
N ARG A 54 -3.90 0.62 38.77
CA ARG A 54 -4.04 -0.80 38.38
C ARG A 54 -5.12 -1.08 37.33
N ALA A 55 -5.82 -0.06 36.88
CA ALA A 55 -6.89 -0.23 35.90
C ALA A 55 -6.38 -0.01 34.48
N SER A 56 -6.87 -0.83 33.55
CA SER A 56 -6.77 -0.51 32.14
C SER A 56 -7.84 0.50 31.76
N ALA A 57 -7.49 1.47 30.92
CA ALA A 57 -8.41 2.49 30.46
C ALA A 57 -8.44 2.57 28.94
N PHE A 58 -9.62 2.87 28.40
CA PHE A 58 -9.85 3.18 27.01
C PHE A 58 -10.20 4.67 26.87
N VAL A 59 -9.42 5.41 26.11
CA VAL A 59 -9.57 6.87 25.96
C VAL A 59 -9.73 7.22 24.48
N PRO A 60 -10.91 6.90 23.89
CA PRO A 60 -11.13 7.13 22.46
C PRO A 60 -11.44 8.59 22.16
N LEU A 61 -11.07 9.00 20.95
CA LEU A 61 -11.46 10.29 20.39
C LEU A 61 -12.97 10.32 20.15
N ARG A 62 -13.68 11.20 20.85
CA ARG A 62 -15.13 11.36 20.73
C ARG A 62 -15.54 12.38 19.69
N TYR A 63 -14.88 13.54 19.71
CA TYR A 63 -15.26 14.69 18.88
C TYR A 63 -14.01 15.40 18.39
N THR A 64 -14.07 15.84 17.16
CA THR A 64 -13.07 16.72 16.53
C THR A 64 -13.79 17.86 15.83
N ALA A 65 -13.27 19.09 15.99
CA ALA A 65 -13.73 20.24 15.23
C ALA A 65 -12.54 21.01 14.65
N SER A 66 -12.66 21.39 13.39
CA SER A 66 -11.73 22.29 12.71
C SER A 66 -12.36 23.66 12.55
N MET A 67 -11.61 24.69 12.88
CA MET A 67 -12.05 26.08 12.86
C MET A 67 -11.09 26.95 12.07
N GLN A 68 -11.63 27.93 11.35
CA GLN A 68 -10.87 28.98 10.67
C GLN A 68 -11.16 30.32 11.33
N TYR A 69 -10.13 31.08 11.62
CA TYR A 69 -10.18 32.39 12.28
C TYR A 69 -9.75 33.51 11.36
N GLU A 70 -8.80 33.27 10.44
CA GLU A 70 -8.20 34.27 9.55
C GLU A 70 -7.73 35.54 10.29
N GLY A 71 -7.16 35.37 11.49
CA GLY A 71 -6.72 36.47 12.35
C GLY A 71 -7.83 37.16 13.13
N GLN A 72 -9.08 36.65 13.10
CA GLN A 72 -10.22 37.20 13.84
C GLN A 72 -10.34 36.56 15.25
N THR A 73 -11.10 37.20 16.14
CA THR A 73 -11.31 36.70 17.50
C THR A 73 -12.24 35.47 17.54
N ASN A 74 -13.23 35.42 16.66
CA ASN A 74 -14.21 34.35 16.58
C ASN A 74 -13.93 33.47 15.38
N GLY A 75 -13.67 32.18 15.62
CA GLY A 75 -13.50 31.19 14.57
C GLY A 75 -14.83 30.70 14.00
N ILE A 76 -14.81 30.31 12.73
CA ILE A 76 -15.90 29.64 12.06
C ILE A 76 -15.58 28.15 11.99
N THR A 77 -16.44 27.31 12.54
CA THR A 77 -16.30 25.84 12.43
C THR A 77 -16.49 25.43 10.97
N THR A 78 -15.48 24.81 10.39
CA THR A 78 -15.45 24.39 8.99
C THR A 78 -15.76 22.91 8.83
N SER A 79 -15.40 22.08 9.82
CA SER A 79 -15.74 20.66 9.83
C SER A 79 -15.84 20.14 11.27
N GLU A 80 -16.70 19.16 11.44
CA GLU A 80 -16.88 18.45 12.71
C GLU A 80 -17.00 16.95 12.47
N ALA A 81 -16.52 16.16 13.43
CA ALA A 81 -16.69 14.72 13.45
C ALA A 81 -17.05 14.23 14.83
N TRP A 82 -17.93 13.25 14.89
CA TRP A 82 -18.36 12.60 16.14
C TRP A 82 -18.23 11.09 16.01
N ASN A 83 -17.60 10.45 16.99
CA ASN A 83 -17.37 9.01 17.06
C ASN A 83 -18.16 8.38 18.19
N GLU A 84 -18.78 7.25 17.93
CA GLU A 84 -19.38 6.38 18.94
C GLU A 84 -18.70 5.02 18.90
N TYR A 85 -18.57 4.39 20.07
CA TYR A 85 -17.87 3.12 20.23
C TYR A 85 -18.76 2.06 20.85
N TYR A 86 -18.51 0.79 20.55
CA TYR A 86 -19.12 -0.32 21.24
C TYR A 86 -18.44 -0.50 22.61
N LEU A 87 -19.25 -0.41 23.67
CA LEU A 87 -18.75 -0.39 25.05
C LEU A 87 -19.05 -1.67 25.83
N THR A 88 -19.88 -2.58 25.28
CA THR A 88 -20.28 -3.82 25.93
C THR A 88 -20.32 -4.94 24.92
N GLY A 89 -19.67 -6.07 25.24
CA GLY A 89 -19.59 -7.26 24.36
C GLY A 89 -18.72 -7.08 23.12
N TYR A 90 -17.89 -6.04 23.12
CA TYR A 90 -16.95 -5.65 22.08
C TYR A 90 -15.66 -5.13 22.71
N HIS A 91 -14.64 -4.83 21.91
CA HIS A 91 -13.32 -4.43 22.39
C HIS A 91 -13.04 -2.93 22.18
N GLY A 92 -14.08 -2.09 22.12
CA GLY A 92 -13.97 -0.65 21.90
C GLY A 92 -13.92 -0.28 20.42
N GLU A 93 -14.45 -1.12 19.54
CA GLU A 93 -14.53 -0.84 18.12
C GLU A 93 -15.43 0.36 17.82
N LEU A 94 -15.11 1.08 16.75
CA LEU A 94 -15.89 2.22 16.27
C LEU A 94 -17.27 1.75 15.80
N LYS A 95 -18.33 2.18 16.50
CA LYS A 95 -19.72 1.85 16.15
C LYS A 95 -20.27 2.72 15.05
N SER A 96 -20.03 4.03 15.18
CA SER A 96 -20.48 5.00 14.17
C SER A 96 -19.54 6.22 14.11
N TYR A 97 -19.55 6.84 12.94
CA TYR A 97 -18.83 8.07 12.66
C TYR A 97 -19.79 9.04 11.97
N LYS A 98 -19.99 10.23 12.52
CA LYS A 98 -20.74 11.31 11.88
C LYS A 98 -19.79 12.42 11.47
N PHE A 99 -20.07 13.03 10.34
CA PHE A 99 -19.31 14.15 9.81
C PHE A 99 -20.22 15.28 9.35
N SER A 100 -19.79 16.52 9.61
CA SER A 100 -20.41 17.74 9.08
C SER A 100 -19.33 18.71 8.57
N ASP A 101 -19.52 19.23 7.38
CA ASP A 101 -18.61 20.20 6.73
C ASP A 101 -18.89 21.67 7.11
N LYS A 102 -19.91 21.95 7.92
CA LYS A 102 -20.36 23.32 8.23
C LYS A 102 -20.68 23.57 9.70
N GLY A 103 -20.09 22.79 10.60
CA GLY A 103 -20.27 23.01 12.03
C GLY A 103 -21.72 22.85 12.52
N LYS A 104 -22.49 21.90 11.95
CA LYS A 104 -23.88 21.66 12.31
C LYS A 104 -24.06 20.57 13.36
N LEU A 105 -23.03 19.75 13.57
CA LEU A 105 -23.10 18.55 14.42
C LEU A 105 -23.13 18.90 15.90
N GLY A 106 -22.28 19.86 16.32
CA GLY A 106 -22.15 20.29 17.71
C GLY A 106 -21.41 19.27 18.60
N GLU A 107 -20.91 19.73 19.73
CA GLU A 107 -20.07 18.97 20.68
C GLU A 107 -20.76 17.75 21.33
N ASN A 108 -22.07 17.63 21.22
CA ASN A 108 -22.86 16.50 21.72
C ASN A 108 -23.24 15.47 20.63
N GLY A 109 -22.87 15.71 19.38
CA GLY A 109 -23.12 14.81 18.26
C GLY A 109 -24.59 14.67 17.86
N THR A 110 -25.49 15.57 18.32
CA THR A 110 -26.94 15.47 18.11
C THR A 110 -27.45 16.37 16.98
N GLY A 111 -26.61 17.24 16.45
CA GLY A 111 -26.96 18.15 15.36
C GLY A 111 -27.01 17.46 14.00
N GLY A 112 -27.19 18.28 12.96
CA GLY A 112 -27.20 17.81 11.57
C GLY A 112 -25.83 17.29 11.13
N PHE A 113 -25.81 16.31 10.24
CA PHE A 113 -24.59 15.77 9.64
C PHE A 113 -24.74 15.70 8.11
N ASP A 114 -23.62 15.68 7.42
CA ASP A 114 -23.60 15.48 5.96
C ASP A 114 -23.58 13.99 5.61
N TYR A 115 -22.86 13.20 6.39
CA TYR A 115 -22.94 11.73 6.32
C TYR A 115 -22.65 11.08 7.67
N GLN A 116 -23.19 9.88 7.82
CA GLN A 116 -22.91 8.97 8.95
C GLN A 116 -22.49 7.62 8.42
N THR A 117 -21.44 7.05 9.01
CA THR A 117 -21.05 5.66 8.81
C THR A 117 -21.48 4.85 10.02
N ALA A 118 -22.16 3.74 9.82
CA ALA A 118 -22.45 2.74 10.84
C ALA A 118 -21.67 1.45 10.52
N ILE A 119 -21.08 0.82 11.54
CA ILE A 119 -20.23 -0.36 11.37
C ILE A 119 -20.70 -1.44 12.34
N GLN A 120 -20.85 -2.68 11.83
CA GLN A 120 -21.07 -3.86 12.66
C GLN A 120 -19.86 -4.79 12.52
N TYR A 121 -19.58 -5.55 13.59
CA TYR A 121 -18.42 -6.42 13.66
C TYR A 121 -18.80 -7.83 14.08
N THR A 122 -17.93 -8.77 13.77
CA THR A 122 -17.85 -10.08 14.40
C THR A 122 -16.46 -10.28 15.00
N SER A 123 -16.33 -11.28 15.86
CA SER A 123 -15.07 -11.62 16.53
C SER A 123 -14.96 -13.12 16.70
N ASN A 124 -13.73 -13.62 16.75
CA ASN A 124 -13.40 -14.97 17.15
C ASN A 124 -12.59 -14.93 18.45
N GLU A 125 -13.29 -14.87 19.58
CA GLU A 125 -12.69 -14.72 20.91
C GLU A 125 -11.74 -15.89 21.26
N GLY A 126 -12.09 -17.11 20.86
CA GLY A 126 -11.25 -18.30 21.07
C GLY A 126 -9.90 -18.27 20.37
N LYS A 127 -9.77 -17.44 19.32
CA LYS A 127 -8.51 -17.20 18.59
C LYS A 127 -7.91 -15.81 18.86
N HIS A 128 -8.51 -15.03 19.77
CA HIS A 128 -8.12 -13.64 20.06
C HIS A 128 -8.14 -12.73 18.82
N ILE A 129 -9.09 -12.93 17.92
CA ILE A 129 -9.28 -12.10 16.70
C ILE A 129 -10.55 -11.29 16.90
N PHE A 130 -10.43 -9.96 16.89
CA PHE A 130 -11.50 -9.03 17.23
C PHE A 130 -11.67 -7.98 16.12
N GLY A 131 -12.82 -7.33 16.09
CA GLY A 131 -13.07 -6.16 15.27
C GLY A 131 -13.11 -6.43 13.77
N LEU A 132 -13.62 -7.59 13.33
CA LEU A 132 -13.82 -7.93 11.93
C LEU A 132 -15.12 -7.28 11.42
N PRO A 133 -15.07 -6.23 10.55
CA PRO A 133 -16.27 -5.53 10.10
C PRO A 133 -17.10 -6.39 9.18
N THR A 134 -18.37 -6.65 9.55
CA THR A 134 -19.32 -7.46 8.78
C THR A 134 -20.29 -6.62 7.97
N ASP A 135 -20.57 -5.39 8.41
CA ASP A 135 -21.46 -4.44 7.73
C ASP A 135 -20.91 -3.03 7.89
N VAL A 136 -20.80 -2.31 6.80
CA VAL A 136 -20.42 -0.89 6.77
C VAL A 136 -21.42 -0.15 5.92
N THR A 137 -22.22 0.70 6.55
CA THR A 137 -23.24 1.51 5.86
C THR A 137 -22.93 2.98 6.01
N VAL A 138 -22.94 3.73 4.90
CA VAL A 138 -22.81 5.19 4.86
C VAL A 138 -24.15 5.77 4.41
N THR A 139 -24.72 6.61 5.29
CA THR A 139 -26.00 7.31 5.06
C THR A 139 -25.76 8.81 5.02
N GLY A 140 -26.31 9.50 4.05
CA GLY A 140 -26.26 10.96 3.98
C GLY A 140 -27.24 11.63 4.94
N GLY A 141 -27.05 12.93 5.17
CA GLY A 141 -27.99 13.75 5.97
C GLY A 141 -29.40 13.85 5.38
N ASP A 142 -29.57 13.44 4.12
CA ASP A 142 -30.86 13.29 3.43
C ASP A 142 -31.56 11.94 3.70
N GLY A 143 -30.94 11.07 4.52
CA GLY A 143 -31.44 9.76 4.88
C GLY A 143 -31.21 8.67 3.83
N LYS A 144 -30.53 8.97 2.72
CA LYS A 144 -30.24 7.97 1.68
C LYS A 144 -28.95 7.21 2.00
N THR A 145 -28.93 5.93 1.70
CA THR A 145 -27.73 5.11 1.74
C THR A 145 -26.91 5.36 0.47
N TYR A 146 -25.68 5.83 0.65
CA TYR A 146 -24.72 6.08 -0.43
C TYR A 146 -23.71 4.97 -0.62
N HIS A 147 -23.44 4.23 0.45
CA HIS A 147 -22.50 3.11 0.42
C HIS A 147 -22.93 2.05 1.42
N HIS A 148 -22.96 0.79 0.97
CA HIS A 148 -23.24 -0.34 1.83
C HIS A 148 -22.37 -1.52 1.39
N VAL A 149 -21.57 -2.03 2.30
CA VAL A 149 -20.69 -3.17 2.09
C VAL A 149 -20.86 -4.15 3.23
N THR A 150 -21.04 -5.42 2.86
CA THR A 150 -21.01 -6.51 3.84
C THR A 150 -19.86 -7.47 3.55
N ALA A 151 -19.31 -8.07 4.60
CA ALA A 151 -18.27 -9.08 4.52
C ALA A 151 -18.64 -10.34 5.30
N THR A 152 -18.28 -11.50 4.74
CA THR A 152 -18.38 -12.79 5.41
C THR A 152 -16.99 -13.35 5.63
N TYR A 153 -16.75 -13.98 6.77
CA TYR A 153 -15.45 -14.51 7.20
C TYR A 153 -15.51 -16.03 7.40
N ASP A 154 -14.39 -16.71 7.14
CA ASP A 154 -14.19 -18.09 7.53
C ASP A 154 -13.64 -18.14 8.97
N MET A 155 -14.54 -18.38 9.92
CA MET A 155 -14.20 -18.42 11.34
C MET A 155 -13.45 -19.69 11.77
N ASN A 156 -13.29 -20.68 10.89
CA ASN A 156 -12.64 -21.95 11.24
C ASN A 156 -11.12 -21.90 11.17
N TYR A 157 -10.57 -21.12 10.22
CA TYR A 157 -9.13 -21.09 9.99
C TYR A 157 -8.45 -19.84 10.58
N ALA A 158 -8.62 -18.70 9.99
CA ALA A 158 -7.91 -17.49 10.40
C ALA A 158 -8.76 -16.22 10.20
N ASP A 159 -10.09 -16.39 10.17
CA ASP A 159 -11.05 -15.30 9.99
C ASP A 159 -10.82 -14.54 8.66
N HIS A 160 -10.51 -15.28 7.61
CA HIS A 160 -10.31 -14.74 6.28
C HIS A 160 -11.64 -14.31 5.67
N ILE A 161 -11.64 -13.21 4.94
CA ILE A 161 -12.82 -12.75 4.20
C ILE A 161 -13.11 -13.74 3.07
N THR A 162 -14.26 -14.41 3.11
CA THR A 162 -14.71 -15.34 2.07
C THR A 162 -15.58 -14.66 1.02
N GLN A 163 -16.27 -13.58 1.40
CA GLN A 163 -17.11 -12.82 0.48
C GLN A 163 -17.19 -11.35 0.87
N ILE A 164 -17.21 -10.49 -0.15
CA ILE A 164 -17.54 -9.06 -0.03
C ILE A 164 -18.71 -8.77 -0.96
N ARG A 165 -19.76 -8.14 -0.43
CA ARG A 165 -20.90 -7.64 -1.19
C ARG A 165 -20.93 -6.13 -1.11
N ARG A 166 -21.02 -5.47 -2.25
CA ARG A 166 -21.24 -4.03 -2.34
C ARG A 166 -22.58 -3.77 -2.97
N GLN A 167 -23.46 -3.06 -2.29
CA GLN A 167 -24.76 -2.66 -2.84
C GLN A 167 -24.53 -1.61 -3.94
N LEU A 168 -25.12 -1.85 -5.08
CA LEU A 168 -25.26 -0.91 -6.20
C LEU A 168 -26.72 -0.48 -6.26
N GLY A 169 -27.07 0.60 -6.97
CA GLY A 169 -28.43 1.14 -6.97
C GLY A 169 -29.56 0.10 -7.11
N SER A 170 -29.44 -0.88 -8.03
CA SER A 170 -30.46 -1.90 -8.28
C SER A 170 -29.94 -3.35 -8.14
N GLY A 171 -28.76 -3.56 -7.58
CA GLY A 171 -28.16 -4.89 -7.47
C GLY A 171 -26.97 -4.92 -6.55
N GLU A 172 -26.19 -6.00 -6.60
CA GLU A 172 -25.01 -6.19 -5.77
C GLU A 172 -23.79 -6.56 -6.62
N ALA A 173 -22.63 -6.04 -6.24
CA ALA A 173 -21.34 -6.49 -6.72
C ALA A 173 -20.75 -7.46 -5.69
N VAL A 174 -20.69 -8.74 -6.02
CA VAL A 174 -20.24 -9.81 -5.12
C VAL A 174 -18.88 -10.32 -5.56
N SER A 175 -17.91 -10.28 -4.65
CA SER A 175 -16.59 -10.90 -4.81
C SER A 175 -16.44 -12.04 -3.82
N ASP A 176 -15.89 -13.19 -4.27
CA ASP A 176 -15.66 -14.37 -3.41
C ASP A 176 -14.18 -14.73 -3.41
N TYR A 177 -13.73 -15.28 -2.28
CA TYR A 177 -12.35 -15.67 -2.05
C TYR A 177 -12.29 -17.07 -1.44
N THR A 178 -11.31 -17.86 -1.86
CA THR A 178 -10.98 -19.13 -1.21
C THR A 178 -9.51 -19.16 -0.83
N TYR A 179 -9.18 -19.93 0.19
CA TYR A 179 -7.86 -19.96 0.80
C TYR A 179 -7.36 -21.38 0.94
N ASP A 180 -6.05 -21.54 1.03
CA ASP A 180 -5.39 -22.77 1.44
C ASP A 180 -5.22 -22.84 2.97
N ALA A 181 -4.61 -23.92 3.44
CA ALA A 181 -4.34 -24.12 4.87
C ALA A 181 -3.32 -23.15 5.47
N TYR A 182 -2.59 -22.41 4.65
CA TYR A 182 -1.59 -21.40 5.05
C TYR A 182 -2.14 -19.98 5.05
N GLY A 183 -3.40 -19.80 4.62
CA GLY A 183 -4.04 -18.50 4.51
C GLY A 183 -3.79 -17.76 3.20
N ASN A 184 -3.22 -18.42 2.21
CA ASN A 184 -3.03 -17.83 0.90
C ASN A 184 -4.32 -17.92 0.08
N ILE A 185 -4.61 -16.86 -0.70
CA ILE A 185 -5.76 -16.84 -1.60
C ILE A 185 -5.52 -17.83 -2.75
N THR A 186 -6.35 -18.86 -2.87
CA THR A 186 -6.28 -19.84 -3.96
C THR A 186 -7.22 -19.51 -5.11
N LYS A 187 -8.27 -18.72 -4.85
CA LYS A 187 -9.17 -18.24 -5.89
C LYS A 187 -9.78 -16.89 -5.51
N THR A 188 -9.86 -16.01 -6.49
CA THR A 188 -10.65 -14.77 -6.43
C THR A 188 -11.68 -14.81 -7.54
N MET A 189 -12.95 -14.54 -7.20
CA MET A 189 -14.03 -14.42 -8.16
C MET A 189 -14.61 -13.02 -8.07
N LEU A 190 -14.50 -12.24 -9.16
CA LEU A 190 -14.95 -10.86 -9.24
C LEU A 190 -16.48 -10.76 -9.45
N PRO A 191 -17.07 -9.59 -9.27
CA PRO A 191 -18.49 -9.38 -9.53
C PRO A 191 -18.89 -9.76 -10.95
N ALA A 192 -20.17 -10.15 -11.11
CA ALA A 192 -20.74 -10.43 -12.41
C ALA A 192 -20.81 -9.18 -13.29
N ASN A 193 -20.53 -9.34 -14.58
CA ASN A 193 -20.79 -8.33 -15.58
C ASN A 193 -22.28 -8.24 -15.93
N ALA A 194 -22.69 -7.36 -16.83
CA ALA A 194 -24.08 -7.21 -17.26
C ALA A 194 -24.71 -8.48 -17.90
N LYS A 195 -23.90 -9.43 -18.30
CA LYS A 195 -24.34 -10.74 -18.84
C LYS A 195 -24.37 -11.84 -17.79
N GLY A 196 -24.12 -11.53 -16.52
CA GLY A 196 -24.05 -12.50 -15.43
C GLY A 196 -22.74 -13.30 -15.38
N GLN A 197 -21.76 -13.01 -16.23
CA GLN A 197 -20.47 -13.71 -16.26
C GLN A 197 -19.53 -13.12 -15.23
N ARG A 198 -18.77 -13.99 -14.57
CA ARG A 198 -17.83 -13.58 -13.53
C ARG A 198 -16.40 -13.89 -13.95
N MET A 199 -15.53 -12.88 -13.88
CA MET A 199 -14.09 -13.05 -14.00
C MET A 199 -13.56 -13.72 -12.73
N TRP A 200 -12.64 -14.67 -12.88
CA TRP A 200 -11.96 -15.29 -11.77
C TRP A 200 -10.48 -15.51 -12.08
N TYR A 201 -9.71 -15.58 -11.00
CA TYR A 201 -8.30 -15.99 -11.01
C TYR A 201 -8.12 -17.12 -10.01
N THR A 202 -7.31 -18.14 -10.38
CA THR A 202 -6.81 -19.13 -9.44
C THR A 202 -5.30 -18.98 -9.29
N TYR A 203 -4.84 -19.21 -8.07
CA TYR A 203 -3.45 -19.08 -7.69
C TYR A 203 -2.95 -20.41 -7.16
N ARG A 204 -1.79 -20.84 -7.63
CA ARG A 204 -1.07 -21.97 -7.07
C ARG A 204 0.24 -21.47 -6.48
N TYR A 205 0.56 -21.93 -5.30
CA TYR A 205 1.77 -21.56 -4.59
C TYR A 205 2.81 -22.66 -4.69
N GLU A 206 4.09 -22.29 -4.66
CA GLU A 206 5.20 -23.23 -4.67
C GLU A 206 5.21 -24.06 -3.37
N PRO A 207 5.62 -25.34 -3.43
CA PRO A 207 5.40 -26.30 -2.33
C PRO A 207 6.45 -26.23 -1.21
N VAL A 208 7.51 -25.40 -1.33
CA VAL A 208 8.59 -25.35 -0.35
C VAL A 208 8.28 -24.39 0.79
N MET A 209 7.95 -23.16 0.47
CA MET A 209 7.61 -22.11 1.46
C MET A 209 6.12 -21.85 1.54
N ASN A 210 5.36 -22.24 0.52
CA ASN A 210 3.92 -21.95 0.38
C ASN A 210 3.58 -20.45 0.46
N MET A 211 4.46 -19.58 -0.02
CA MET A 211 4.34 -18.13 0.04
C MET A 211 4.31 -17.48 -1.34
N TYR A 212 5.02 -18.07 -2.31
CA TYR A 212 5.19 -17.46 -3.61
C TYR A 212 4.27 -18.09 -4.63
N VAL A 213 3.56 -17.23 -5.38
CA VAL A 213 2.67 -17.71 -6.45
C VAL A 213 3.53 -18.26 -7.59
N GLU A 214 3.37 -19.57 -7.88
CA GLU A 214 4.04 -20.21 -9.00
C GLU A 214 3.19 -20.25 -10.26
N ARG A 215 1.86 -20.08 -10.15
CA ARG A 215 0.95 -20.10 -11.29
C ARG A 215 -0.31 -19.30 -11.04
N ILE A 216 -0.73 -18.55 -12.05
CA ILE A 216 -2.01 -17.84 -12.12
C ILE A 216 -2.73 -18.31 -13.38
N ASP A 217 -3.99 -18.75 -13.23
CA ASP A 217 -4.90 -19.00 -14.36
C ASP A 217 -6.11 -18.08 -14.24
N ASP A 218 -6.67 -17.66 -15.37
CA ASP A 218 -7.86 -16.83 -15.42
C ASP A 218 -9.06 -17.50 -16.11
N ALA A 219 -10.20 -16.82 -16.11
CA ALA A 219 -11.45 -17.29 -16.69
C ALA A 219 -11.41 -17.44 -18.22
N PHE A 220 -10.43 -16.86 -18.91
CA PHE A 220 -10.27 -16.94 -20.35
C PHE A 220 -9.27 -18.03 -20.78
N GLY A 221 -8.65 -18.70 -19.82
CA GLY A 221 -7.65 -19.73 -20.06
C GLY A 221 -6.23 -19.19 -20.21
N TYR A 222 -6.01 -17.89 -19.96
CA TYR A 222 -4.66 -17.36 -19.90
C TYR A 222 -3.95 -17.82 -18.63
N ARG A 223 -2.65 -18.03 -18.77
CA ARG A 223 -1.79 -18.54 -17.72
C ARG A 223 -0.48 -17.79 -17.67
N SER A 224 -0.02 -17.48 -16.45
CA SER A 224 1.36 -17.08 -16.20
C SER A 224 1.98 -18.00 -15.15
N GLU A 225 3.30 -18.21 -15.23
CA GLU A 225 4.02 -19.07 -14.29
C GLU A 225 5.30 -18.39 -13.78
N ALA A 226 5.69 -18.78 -12.57
CA ALA A 226 6.96 -18.41 -11.93
C ALA A 226 7.59 -19.66 -11.35
N ALA A 227 8.89 -19.85 -11.54
CA ALA A 227 9.59 -21.05 -11.12
C ALA A 227 11.05 -20.74 -10.74
N ASN A 228 11.77 -21.73 -10.24
CA ASN A 228 13.17 -21.63 -9.84
C ASN A 228 13.38 -20.49 -8.84
N PHE A 229 12.63 -20.52 -7.74
CA PHE A 229 12.72 -19.48 -6.72
C PHE A 229 14.08 -19.50 -5.97
N ASP A 230 14.72 -18.35 -5.90
CA ASP A 230 15.75 -18.12 -4.90
C ASP A 230 15.08 -17.62 -3.61
N TYR A 231 14.92 -18.52 -2.64
CA TYR A 231 14.22 -18.24 -1.39
C TYR A 231 14.96 -17.28 -0.46
N ARG A 232 16.25 -17.05 -0.68
CA ARG A 232 17.03 -16.04 0.10
C ARG A 232 16.55 -14.63 -0.21
N TYR A 233 16.11 -14.40 -1.45
CA TYR A 233 15.69 -13.09 -1.94
C TYR A 233 14.23 -13.03 -2.36
N GLY A 234 13.49 -14.15 -2.30
CA GLY A 234 12.10 -14.22 -2.71
C GLY A 234 11.87 -13.96 -4.21
N MET A 235 12.85 -14.31 -5.05
CA MET A 235 12.82 -14.04 -6.48
C MET A 235 12.56 -15.31 -7.29
N ALA A 236 11.59 -15.25 -8.21
CA ALA A 236 11.44 -16.25 -9.25
C ALA A 236 12.48 -15.99 -10.36
N LEU A 237 13.36 -16.94 -10.58
CA LEU A 237 14.42 -16.84 -11.59
C LEU A 237 13.95 -17.27 -12.99
N ARG A 238 12.79 -17.90 -13.11
CA ARG A 238 12.13 -18.22 -14.38
C ARG A 238 10.68 -17.81 -14.34
N ARG A 239 10.20 -17.18 -15.39
CA ARG A 239 8.82 -16.74 -15.54
C ARG A 239 8.31 -17.06 -16.94
N MET A 240 7.02 -17.36 -17.03
CA MET A 240 6.28 -17.52 -18.27
C MET A 240 5.20 -16.43 -18.36
N ASP A 241 5.15 -15.72 -19.46
CA ASP A 241 4.11 -14.72 -19.73
C ASP A 241 2.81 -15.35 -20.28
N LEU A 242 1.80 -14.50 -20.54
CA LEU A 242 0.50 -14.92 -21.07
C LEU A 242 0.56 -15.47 -22.49
N ASN A 243 1.63 -15.21 -23.23
CA ASN A 243 1.89 -15.74 -24.57
C ASN A 243 2.70 -17.04 -24.53
N HIS A 244 2.92 -17.60 -23.33
CA HIS A 244 3.74 -18.79 -23.08
C HIS A 244 5.23 -18.61 -23.40
N PHE A 245 5.73 -17.39 -23.44
CA PHE A 245 7.15 -17.12 -23.55
C PHE A 245 7.84 -17.15 -22.21
N TYR A 246 9.02 -17.78 -22.18
CA TYR A 246 9.84 -17.90 -20.98
C TYR A 246 10.90 -16.81 -20.93
N TYR A 247 11.11 -16.32 -19.72
CA TYR A 247 12.18 -15.40 -19.36
C TYR A 247 12.96 -15.99 -18.18
N GLU A 248 14.28 -15.88 -18.23
CA GLU A 248 15.15 -16.30 -17.13
C GLU A 248 15.97 -15.11 -16.61
N THR A 249 16.09 -15.04 -15.31
CA THR A 249 16.83 -13.99 -14.61
C THR A 249 17.99 -14.63 -13.86
N GLU A 250 19.20 -14.14 -14.08
CA GLU A 250 20.38 -14.45 -13.26
C GLU A 250 20.56 -13.36 -12.21
N ILE A 251 20.89 -13.73 -10.97
CA ILE A 251 21.19 -12.80 -9.88
C ILE A 251 22.60 -13.02 -9.34
N ASP A 252 23.14 -11.99 -8.72
CA ASP A 252 24.41 -12.06 -8.00
C ASP A 252 24.22 -12.54 -6.55
N ASN A 253 25.31 -12.66 -5.82
CA ASN A 253 25.30 -13.09 -4.43
C ASN A 253 24.61 -12.13 -3.44
N LEU A 254 24.24 -10.94 -3.88
CA LEU A 254 23.49 -9.94 -3.12
C LEU A 254 22.02 -9.86 -3.55
N GLY A 255 21.57 -10.75 -4.46
CA GLY A 255 20.22 -10.78 -4.98
C GLY A 255 19.91 -9.72 -6.06
N ARG A 256 20.94 -9.03 -6.59
CA ARG A 256 20.76 -8.06 -7.67
C ARG A 256 20.70 -8.77 -9.01
N VAL A 257 19.85 -8.31 -9.91
CA VAL A 257 19.75 -8.84 -11.28
C VAL A 257 21.10 -8.66 -11.99
N LYS A 258 21.65 -9.72 -12.51
CA LYS A 258 22.90 -9.74 -13.28
C LYS A 258 22.66 -9.85 -14.79
N ALA A 259 21.69 -10.68 -15.17
CA ALA A 259 21.29 -10.84 -16.58
C ALA A 259 19.85 -11.29 -16.69
N VAL A 260 19.22 -10.95 -17.82
CA VAL A 260 17.90 -11.44 -18.22
C VAL A 260 17.98 -12.02 -19.62
N ARG A 261 17.46 -13.22 -19.81
CA ARG A 261 17.27 -13.88 -21.09
C ARG A 261 15.80 -13.95 -21.45
N GLY A 262 15.45 -13.66 -22.66
CA GLY A 262 14.10 -13.81 -23.20
C GLY A 262 13.96 -15.03 -24.09
N PRO A 263 12.80 -15.16 -24.78
CA PRO A 263 12.50 -16.32 -25.61
C PRO A 263 13.55 -16.55 -26.72
N ASN A 264 14.01 -15.49 -27.37
CA ASN A 264 14.97 -15.58 -28.46
C ASN A 264 16.34 -16.03 -27.96
N GLU A 265 16.82 -15.46 -26.86
CA GLU A 265 18.11 -15.77 -26.26
C GLU A 265 18.12 -17.21 -25.71
N LEU A 266 17.00 -17.66 -25.14
CA LEU A 266 16.84 -19.04 -24.70
C LEU A 266 16.83 -20.04 -25.86
N ALA A 267 16.27 -19.65 -27.02
CA ALA A 267 16.24 -20.50 -28.21
C ALA A 267 17.58 -20.55 -28.96
N THR A 268 18.31 -19.45 -28.97
CA THR A 268 19.54 -19.29 -29.77
C THR A 268 20.83 -19.46 -28.96
N GLY A 269 20.74 -19.50 -27.62
CA GLY A 269 21.92 -19.59 -26.75
C GLY A 269 22.66 -18.25 -26.55
N VAL A 270 22.07 -17.14 -26.95
CA VAL A 270 22.60 -15.80 -26.71
C VAL A 270 22.63 -15.53 -25.21
N PRO A 271 23.68 -14.86 -24.66
CA PRO A 271 23.89 -14.80 -23.21
C PRO A 271 22.83 -13.99 -22.46
N TYR A 272 22.26 -12.93 -23.04
CA TYR A 272 21.25 -12.07 -22.41
C TYR A 272 20.58 -11.13 -23.44
N ILE A 273 19.41 -10.61 -23.10
CA ILE A 273 18.83 -9.39 -23.68
C ILE A 273 19.50 -8.17 -23.04
N ILE A 274 19.57 -8.22 -21.70
CA ILE A 274 20.11 -7.16 -20.86
C ILE A 274 20.95 -7.78 -19.74
N ALA A 275 22.10 -7.16 -19.47
CA ALA A 275 22.97 -7.53 -18.34
C ALA A 275 23.39 -6.30 -17.55
N PHE A 276 23.81 -6.54 -16.31
CA PHE A 276 24.19 -5.49 -15.37
C PHE A 276 25.51 -5.86 -14.69
N ASP A 277 26.46 -4.92 -14.69
CA ASP A 277 27.67 -4.98 -13.88
C ASP A 277 27.63 -3.89 -12.81
N TYR A 278 27.94 -4.25 -11.58
CA TYR A 278 27.83 -3.34 -10.45
C TYR A 278 29.19 -3.05 -9.84
N GLN A 279 29.53 -1.76 -9.73
CA GLN A 279 30.68 -1.26 -9.01
C GLN A 279 30.20 -0.40 -7.83
N PRO A 280 29.84 -1.03 -6.68
CA PRO A 280 29.16 -0.32 -5.58
C PRO A 280 30.11 0.55 -4.75
N LYS A 281 31.42 0.46 -4.97
CA LYS A 281 32.42 1.22 -4.23
C LYS A 281 33.10 2.21 -5.14
N ALA A 282 33.23 3.46 -4.66
CA ALA A 282 34.09 4.43 -5.31
C ALA A 282 35.55 3.99 -5.27
N THR A 283 36.30 4.25 -6.34
CA THR A 283 37.74 4.05 -6.38
C THR A 283 38.45 5.36 -6.01
N PHE A 284 39.53 5.24 -5.26
CA PHE A 284 40.31 6.38 -4.77
C PHE A 284 41.73 6.30 -5.32
N GLY A 285 42.20 7.42 -5.82
CA GLY A 285 43.61 7.65 -6.18
C GLY A 285 44.28 8.58 -5.17
N THR A 286 45.55 8.94 -5.46
CA THR A 286 46.37 9.84 -4.61
C THR A 286 45.71 11.23 -4.37
N ASN A 287 44.87 11.68 -5.30
CA ASN A 287 44.25 13.03 -5.28
C ASN A 287 42.73 12.98 -5.01
N GLY A 288 42.19 11.89 -4.41
CA GLY A 288 40.80 11.74 -4.09
C GLY A 288 40.07 10.68 -4.92
N ILE A 289 38.76 10.83 -5.14
CA ILE A 289 37.94 9.88 -5.89
C ILE A 289 38.35 9.90 -7.37
N THR A 290 38.75 8.74 -7.90
CA THR A 290 39.06 8.56 -9.34
C THR A 290 37.84 8.09 -10.12
N ALA A 291 36.93 7.31 -9.50
CA ALA A 291 35.63 7.00 -10.04
C ALA A 291 34.62 6.82 -8.89
N PRO A 292 33.47 7.48 -8.93
CA PRO A 292 32.37 7.23 -8.00
C PRO A 292 31.79 5.82 -8.24
N ALA A 293 30.92 5.36 -7.36
CA ALA A 293 30.17 4.11 -7.57
C ALA A 293 29.34 4.19 -8.86
N TYR A 294 29.24 3.09 -9.60
CA TYR A 294 28.49 3.05 -10.86
C TYR A 294 27.89 1.67 -11.15
N ALA A 295 26.95 1.63 -12.07
CA ALA A 295 26.45 0.42 -12.68
C ALA A 295 26.52 0.55 -14.20
N VAL A 296 26.84 -0.55 -14.86
CA VAL A 296 26.82 -0.68 -16.34
C VAL A 296 25.58 -1.50 -16.70
N THR A 297 24.75 -0.98 -17.57
CA THR A 297 23.67 -1.70 -18.24
C THR A 297 24.12 -2.02 -19.65
N LYS A 298 24.05 -3.30 -20.03
CA LYS A 298 24.43 -3.81 -21.34
C LYS A 298 23.22 -4.37 -22.05
N HIS A 299 22.95 -3.89 -23.25
CA HIS A 299 21.97 -4.48 -24.16
C HIS A 299 22.71 -5.23 -25.26
N TYR A 300 22.38 -6.51 -25.42
CA TYR A 300 23.00 -7.32 -26.45
C TYR A 300 22.64 -6.79 -27.84
N ASP A 301 23.67 -6.52 -28.65
CA ASP A 301 23.48 -6.14 -30.05
C ASP A 301 23.67 -7.36 -30.96
N ILE A 302 22.60 -7.84 -31.55
CA ILE A 302 22.62 -8.99 -32.46
C ILE A 302 23.42 -8.71 -33.77
N GLN A 303 23.56 -7.43 -34.16
CA GLN A 303 24.31 -7.02 -35.34
C GLN A 303 25.81 -6.92 -35.04
N HIS A 304 26.15 -6.63 -33.80
CA HIS A 304 27.53 -6.50 -33.32
C HIS A 304 27.73 -7.33 -32.04
N PRO A 305 27.76 -8.67 -32.12
CA PRO A 305 27.75 -9.56 -30.94
C PRO A 305 28.95 -9.42 -29.97
N SER A 306 29.99 -8.72 -30.36
CA SER A 306 31.16 -8.43 -29.54
C SER A 306 31.15 -7.01 -28.92
N ASP A 307 30.12 -6.21 -29.19
CA ASP A 307 30.06 -4.81 -28.84
C ASP A 307 28.64 -4.46 -28.39
N ASP A 308 28.35 -4.67 -27.10
CA ASP A 308 27.05 -4.37 -26.50
C ASP A 308 26.76 -2.86 -26.51
N MET A 309 25.49 -2.50 -26.56
CA MET A 309 25.06 -1.13 -26.32
C MET A 309 25.10 -0.84 -24.81
N GLU A 310 26.07 -0.06 -24.35
CA GLU A 310 26.33 0.17 -22.94
C GLU A 310 25.77 1.50 -22.44
N THR A 311 25.28 1.47 -21.20
CA THR A 311 24.95 2.67 -20.42
C THR A 311 25.57 2.59 -19.05
N VAL A 312 26.41 3.55 -18.70
CA VAL A 312 27.06 3.64 -17.39
C VAL A 312 26.39 4.75 -16.58
N THR A 313 25.84 4.40 -15.42
CA THR A 313 25.23 5.35 -14.50
C THR A 313 26.09 5.48 -13.26
N PHE A 314 26.67 6.68 -13.04
CA PHE A 314 27.42 7.03 -11.85
C PHE A 314 26.51 7.59 -10.78
N VAL A 315 26.76 7.19 -9.52
CA VAL A 315 25.95 7.63 -8.37
C VAL A 315 26.82 8.25 -7.27
N ASP A 316 26.23 9.15 -6.49
CA ASP A 316 26.87 9.68 -5.28
C ASP A 316 26.71 8.74 -4.08
N GLY A 317 27.23 9.15 -2.91
CA GLY A 317 27.13 8.36 -1.67
C GLY A 317 25.71 8.15 -1.13
N PHE A 318 24.74 8.85 -1.68
CA PHE A 318 23.29 8.68 -1.36
C PHE A 318 22.54 7.90 -2.43
N GLY A 319 23.25 7.32 -3.42
CA GLY A 319 22.62 6.57 -4.52
C GLY A 319 21.94 7.42 -5.58
N ARG A 320 22.17 8.75 -5.61
CA ARG A 320 21.57 9.63 -6.61
C ARG A 320 22.43 9.66 -7.88
N PRO A 321 21.84 9.54 -9.09
CA PRO A 321 22.58 9.67 -10.34
C PRO A 321 23.24 11.05 -10.47
N ILE A 322 24.55 11.07 -10.73
CA ILE A 322 25.33 12.29 -10.94
C ILE A 322 25.75 12.46 -12.40
N GLN A 323 25.97 11.34 -13.09
CA GLN A 323 26.31 11.34 -14.51
C GLN A 323 25.84 10.06 -15.16
N VAL A 324 25.40 10.13 -16.40
CA VAL A 324 25.09 8.98 -17.25
C VAL A 324 25.91 9.11 -18.54
N LYS A 325 26.58 8.01 -18.90
CA LYS A 325 27.30 7.85 -20.17
C LYS A 325 26.67 6.71 -20.92
N LYS A 326 26.38 6.89 -22.22
CA LYS A 326 25.83 5.83 -23.06
C LYS A 326 26.45 5.86 -24.45
N ASP A 327 26.53 4.69 -25.07
CA ASP A 327 26.90 4.57 -26.46
C ASP A 327 25.85 5.23 -27.36
N GLY A 328 26.31 5.81 -28.43
CA GLY A 328 25.49 6.40 -29.45
C GLY A 328 26.20 6.43 -30.77
N VAL A 329 25.44 6.52 -31.85
CA VAL A 329 25.96 6.67 -33.21
C VAL A 329 25.51 8.01 -33.75
N VAL A 330 26.45 8.76 -34.31
CA VAL A 330 26.20 10.02 -35.01
C VAL A 330 26.59 9.86 -36.47
N THR A 331 25.64 10.07 -37.35
CA THR A 331 25.92 10.10 -38.80
C THR A 331 26.52 11.47 -39.17
N THR A 332 27.77 11.46 -39.55
CA THR A 332 28.48 12.66 -40.00
C THR A 332 28.60 12.67 -41.50
N ALA A 333 28.43 13.84 -42.12
CA ALA A 333 28.64 14.03 -43.55
C ALA A 333 29.36 15.36 -43.79
N ALA A 334 30.57 15.31 -44.29
CA ALA A 334 31.20 16.50 -44.84
C ALA A 334 30.54 16.86 -46.21
N LYS A 335 30.48 18.15 -46.54
CA LYS A 335 29.88 18.62 -47.78
C LYS A 335 30.51 17.91 -48.97
N GLY A 336 29.75 17.10 -49.71
CA GLY A 336 30.19 16.36 -50.86
C GLY A 336 30.74 14.95 -50.59
N SER A 337 30.71 14.47 -49.35
CA SER A 337 31.09 13.11 -48.95
C SER A 337 29.86 12.26 -48.64
N ALA A 338 29.98 10.93 -48.80
CA ALA A 338 28.95 10.00 -48.31
C ALA A 338 28.82 10.08 -46.79
N PRO A 339 27.61 9.96 -46.24
CA PRO A 339 27.39 9.87 -44.78
C PRO A 339 28.21 8.72 -44.17
N LYS A 340 28.82 8.96 -43.03
CA LYS A 340 29.56 7.98 -42.25
C LYS A 340 29.04 7.96 -40.83
N ASP A 341 28.75 6.79 -40.30
CA ASP A 341 28.40 6.61 -38.92
C ASP A 341 29.66 6.55 -38.04
N GLU A 342 29.65 7.33 -37.00
CA GLU A 342 30.72 7.36 -35.98
C GLU A 342 30.13 7.05 -34.59
N THR A 343 30.75 6.06 -33.92
CA THR A 343 30.39 5.76 -32.53
C THR A 343 30.89 6.88 -31.63
N VAL A 344 30.01 7.38 -30.80
CA VAL A 344 30.29 8.45 -29.86
C VAL A 344 29.76 8.09 -28.47
N MET A 345 30.34 8.67 -27.43
CA MET A 345 29.80 8.57 -26.08
C MET A 345 28.94 9.80 -25.78
N ILE A 346 27.67 9.58 -25.52
CA ILE A 346 26.73 10.63 -25.10
C ILE A 346 26.81 10.75 -23.59
N VAL A 347 27.15 11.94 -23.11
CA VAL A 347 27.30 12.23 -21.66
C VAL A 347 26.22 13.21 -21.22
N SER A 348 25.51 12.88 -20.15
CA SER A 348 24.54 13.77 -19.49
C SER A 348 24.81 13.81 -17.99
N GLY A 349 24.48 14.94 -17.34
CA GLY A 349 24.72 15.16 -15.94
C GLY A 349 25.93 16.09 -15.66
N ARG A 350 26.43 16.02 -14.43
CA ARG A 350 27.54 16.90 -13.99
C ARG A 350 28.87 16.41 -14.58
N ASN A 351 29.61 17.31 -15.21
CA ASN A 351 30.99 17.07 -15.66
C ASN A 351 31.97 17.22 -14.52
#